data_057b655f7a256370c4d040b2a5b64ad2
#
_entry.id   057b655f7a256370c4d040b2a5b64ad2
#
_cell.length_a   1.000
_cell.length_b   1.000
_cell.length_c   1.000
_cell.angle_alpha   90.00
_cell.angle_beta   90.00
_cell.angle_gamma   90.00
#
_symmetry.space_group_name_H-M   'P 1'
#
loop_
_entity.id
_entity.type
_entity.pdbx_description
1 polymer ?
#
loop_
_entity_poly.entity_id
_entity_poly.type
_entity_poly.pdbx_seq_one_letter_code
_entity_poly.pdbx_strand_id
1 'polypeptide(L)'
;MLTGVRGWLLAAGLALLPSYEVREYLIPRPDNFPHDPAVGADGIVWYTDQRNSYIGRLDPATGKIADFETPTPGSGPHGIDVAPDGKVWYTAQRSGILGRLDPATGHIDEFELPIGVQNPHTPLVFQGRIWFTDANNNSYGVLDPATAAVKFWTTPIPGSIPYGLAAAPDGSLWIAQLGANALGRVDPATGSITEFTLPAPGARPRRLVVDGEGTVWYTDFARGYLGALTPATGRVREWRSVSEHAGPYGIALGPDGRIWYDESGTGLMVAFDPRSERMDTVRIPTAGSVVRNIAVDRTRRRIWLALSGTGRLGEIQLGQ
;
A
#
# COMPACT_ATOMS: atom_id res chain seq x y z
N MET A 1 -46.59 54.25 -1.93
CA MET A 1 -45.30 53.78 -1.36
C MET A 1 -45.19 52.32 -1.64
N LEU A 2 -44.40 51.96 -2.63
CA LEU A 2 -44.15 50.54 -3.02
C LEU A 2 -42.75 50.17 -2.52
N THR A 3 -42.69 49.30 -1.52
CA THR A 3 -41.44 48.74 -0.99
C THR A 3 -41.07 47.49 -1.80
N GLY A 4 -40.04 47.62 -2.62
CA GLY A 4 -39.49 46.48 -3.38
C GLY A 4 -38.68 45.54 -2.49
N VAL A 5 -39.09 44.27 -2.45
CA VAL A 5 -38.34 43.16 -1.85
C VAL A 5 -37.29 42.72 -2.88
N ARG A 6 -36.00 43.02 -2.61
CA ARG A 6 -34.88 42.44 -3.37
C ARG A 6 -34.66 40.99 -2.93
N GLY A 7 -35.09 40.04 -3.74
CA GLY A 7 -34.73 38.63 -3.59
C GLY A 7 -33.25 38.43 -3.91
N TRP A 8 -32.47 37.94 -2.94
CA TRP A 8 -31.10 37.42 -3.18
C TRP A 8 -31.21 36.00 -3.74
N LEU A 9 -30.93 35.85 -5.01
CA LEU A 9 -30.67 34.54 -5.62
C LEU A 9 -29.30 34.07 -5.14
N LEU A 10 -29.28 33.16 -4.18
CA LEU A 10 -28.10 32.33 -3.87
C LEU A 10 -27.85 31.41 -5.07
N ALA A 11 -26.87 31.75 -5.90
CA ALA A 11 -26.31 30.85 -6.87
C ALA A 11 -25.59 29.74 -6.12
N ALA A 12 -26.24 28.60 -5.93
CA ALA A 12 -25.57 27.36 -5.51
C ALA A 12 -24.63 26.98 -6.65
N GLY A 13 -23.36 27.31 -6.52
CA GLY A 13 -22.33 26.79 -7.42
C GLY A 13 -22.32 25.25 -7.32
N LEU A 14 -22.73 24.55 -8.38
CA LEU A 14 -22.45 23.14 -8.54
C LEU A 14 -20.93 23.00 -8.54
N ALA A 15 -20.35 22.57 -7.43
CA ALA A 15 -18.98 22.10 -7.43
C ALA A 15 -18.93 20.88 -8.37
N LEU A 16 -18.29 21.03 -9.52
CA LEU A 16 -18.00 19.91 -10.40
C LEU A 16 -17.23 18.87 -9.56
N LEU A 17 -17.78 17.67 -9.44
CA LEU A 17 -17.07 16.56 -8.84
C LEU A 17 -15.79 16.34 -9.65
N PRO A 18 -14.63 16.15 -9.00
CA PRO A 18 -13.40 15.90 -9.73
C PRO A 18 -13.59 14.63 -10.59
N SER A 19 -13.45 14.78 -11.90
CA SER A 19 -13.44 13.66 -12.81
C SER A 19 -12.03 13.06 -12.82
N TYR A 20 -11.86 11.87 -12.26
CA TYR A 20 -10.60 11.15 -12.32
C TYR A 20 -10.55 10.31 -13.59
N GLU A 21 -9.47 10.46 -14.36
CA GLU A 21 -9.20 9.59 -15.50
C GLU A 21 -8.50 8.32 -15.01
N VAL A 22 -9.05 7.15 -15.39
CA VAL A 22 -8.45 5.85 -15.10
C VAL A 22 -7.95 5.24 -16.39
N ARG A 23 -6.65 4.99 -16.47
CA ARG A 23 -6.00 4.28 -17.57
C ARG A 23 -5.55 2.90 -17.10
N GLU A 24 -5.73 1.90 -17.95
CA GLU A 24 -5.31 0.53 -17.66
C GLU A 24 -4.28 0.04 -18.67
N TYR A 25 -3.29 -0.73 -18.17
CA TYR A 25 -2.21 -1.33 -18.94
C TYR A 25 -2.31 -2.85 -18.82
N LEU A 26 -2.63 -3.53 -19.92
CA LEU A 26 -2.67 -4.99 -19.94
C LEU A 26 -1.25 -5.56 -19.87
N ILE A 27 -1.02 -6.45 -18.91
CA ILE A 27 0.24 -7.20 -18.83
C ILE A 27 0.19 -8.32 -19.88
N PRO A 28 1.14 -8.38 -20.84
CA PRO A 28 1.02 -9.26 -22.00
C PRO A 28 1.34 -10.75 -21.72
N ARG A 29 1.54 -11.11 -20.45
CA ARG A 29 1.76 -12.51 -20.04
C ARG A 29 0.44 -13.17 -19.65
N PRO A 30 0.16 -14.40 -20.11
CA PRO A 30 -1.00 -15.16 -19.65
C PRO A 30 -0.88 -15.48 -18.15
N ASP A 31 -2.03 -15.65 -17.49
CA ASP A 31 -2.14 -16.03 -16.08
C ASP A 31 -1.35 -15.14 -15.09
N ASN A 32 -1.02 -13.92 -15.50
CA ASN A 32 -0.34 -12.97 -14.62
C ASN A 32 -1.21 -12.59 -13.42
N PHE A 33 -0.56 -12.26 -12.32
CA PHE A 33 -1.21 -11.88 -11.07
C PHE A 33 -0.43 -10.73 -10.41
N PRO A 34 -0.57 -9.48 -10.95
CA PRO A 34 0.08 -8.33 -10.35
C PRO A 34 -0.42 -8.13 -8.93
N HIS A 35 0.51 -8.03 -7.97
CA HIS A 35 0.13 -7.96 -6.56
C HIS A 35 0.43 -6.60 -5.93
N ASP A 36 1.67 -6.20 -5.80
CA ASP A 36 2.05 -4.89 -5.26
C ASP A 36 2.75 -4.05 -6.34
N PRO A 37 2.35 -2.78 -6.53
CA PRO A 37 3.09 -1.81 -7.35
C PRO A 37 4.04 -0.98 -6.48
N ALA A 38 5.13 -0.47 -7.09
CA ALA A 38 5.99 0.57 -6.55
C ALA A 38 6.44 1.50 -7.66
N VAL A 39 6.78 2.76 -7.33
CA VAL A 39 7.16 3.76 -8.33
C VAL A 39 8.55 4.28 -8.04
N GLY A 40 9.43 4.21 -9.04
CA GLY A 40 10.76 4.81 -8.99
C GLY A 40 10.72 6.33 -9.13
N ALA A 41 11.78 7.00 -8.70
CA ALA A 41 11.91 8.46 -8.85
C ALA A 41 11.87 8.93 -10.32
N ASP A 42 12.24 8.04 -11.24
CA ASP A 42 12.15 8.22 -12.71
C ASP A 42 10.71 8.11 -13.24
N GLY A 43 9.78 7.60 -12.43
CA GLY A 43 8.37 7.38 -12.76
C GLY A 43 8.09 6.03 -13.40
N ILE A 44 9.09 5.16 -13.46
CA ILE A 44 8.90 3.76 -13.84
C ILE A 44 8.09 3.07 -12.74
N VAL A 45 7.13 2.26 -13.17
CA VAL A 45 6.29 1.47 -12.27
C VAL A 45 6.79 0.04 -12.25
N TRP A 46 7.15 -0.41 -11.08
CA TRP A 46 7.54 -1.77 -10.80
C TRP A 46 6.37 -2.53 -10.18
N TYR A 47 6.24 -3.83 -10.43
CA TYR A 47 5.22 -4.65 -9.81
C TYR A 47 5.68 -6.08 -9.62
N THR A 48 5.11 -6.75 -8.64
CA THR A 48 5.30 -8.18 -8.42
C THR A 48 4.26 -8.98 -9.20
N ASP A 49 4.67 -10.05 -9.88
CA ASP A 49 3.75 -11.08 -10.40
C ASP A 49 3.86 -12.32 -9.51
N GLN A 50 3.00 -12.37 -8.49
CA GLN A 50 3.05 -13.39 -7.43
C GLN A 50 2.85 -14.81 -7.92
N ARG A 51 2.10 -14.99 -9.01
CA ARG A 51 1.80 -16.32 -9.53
C ARG A 51 2.94 -16.90 -10.36
N ASN A 52 3.61 -16.05 -11.13
CA ASN A 52 4.56 -16.47 -12.15
C ASN A 52 6.03 -16.23 -11.78
N SER A 53 6.31 -15.72 -10.57
CA SER A 53 7.68 -15.44 -10.08
C SER A 53 8.45 -14.43 -10.93
N TYR A 54 7.81 -13.30 -11.24
CA TYR A 54 8.42 -12.21 -11.97
C TYR A 54 8.32 -10.88 -11.22
N ILE A 55 9.30 -10.03 -11.48
CA ILE A 55 9.23 -8.60 -11.22
C ILE A 55 8.98 -7.92 -12.56
N GLY A 56 7.86 -7.22 -12.67
CA GLY A 56 7.49 -6.49 -13.88
C GLY A 56 7.88 -5.02 -13.81
N ARG A 57 8.14 -4.43 -14.98
CA ARG A 57 8.46 -3.03 -15.19
C ARG A 57 7.53 -2.44 -16.24
N LEU A 58 6.79 -1.39 -15.91
CA LEU A 58 6.00 -0.60 -16.84
C LEU A 58 6.68 0.77 -17.00
N ASP A 59 6.91 1.17 -18.24
CA ASP A 59 7.23 2.54 -18.61
C ASP A 59 5.92 3.26 -19.00
N PRO A 60 5.39 4.17 -18.17
CA PRO A 60 4.10 4.82 -18.45
C PRO A 60 4.12 5.76 -19.67
N ALA A 61 5.30 6.27 -20.05
CA ALA A 61 5.43 7.16 -21.21
C ALA A 61 5.24 6.42 -22.53
N THR A 62 5.66 5.15 -22.58
CA THR A 62 5.59 4.34 -23.79
C THR A 62 4.56 3.21 -23.73
N GLY A 63 4.07 2.89 -22.53
CA GLY A 63 3.22 1.74 -22.26
C GLY A 63 3.96 0.40 -22.36
N LYS A 64 5.28 0.40 -22.50
CA LYS A 64 6.07 -0.84 -22.62
C LYS A 64 6.18 -1.53 -21.26
N ILE A 65 5.96 -2.85 -21.29
CA ILE A 65 6.16 -3.74 -20.16
C ILE A 65 7.34 -4.65 -20.43
N ALA A 66 8.17 -4.85 -19.41
CA ALA A 66 9.28 -5.80 -19.38
C ALA A 66 9.22 -6.60 -18.09
N ASP A 67 9.72 -7.83 -18.12
CA ASP A 67 9.67 -8.76 -17.00
C ASP A 67 11.06 -9.30 -16.69
N PHE A 68 11.30 -9.50 -15.38
CA PHE A 68 12.53 -10.09 -14.84
C PHE A 68 12.13 -11.33 -14.02
N GLU A 69 12.55 -12.49 -14.48
CA GLU A 69 12.30 -13.75 -13.77
C GLU A 69 13.12 -13.79 -12.48
N THR A 70 12.49 -14.17 -11.36
CA THR A 70 13.22 -14.34 -10.10
C THR A 70 14.07 -15.60 -10.14
N PRO A 71 15.31 -15.61 -9.58
CA PRO A 71 16.21 -16.75 -9.64
C PRO A 71 15.62 -18.02 -9.02
N THR A 72 14.88 -17.88 -7.92
CA THR A 72 14.19 -18.99 -7.27
C THR A 72 12.81 -19.23 -7.90
N PRO A 73 12.59 -20.35 -8.63
CA PRO A 73 11.31 -20.67 -9.23
C PRO A 73 10.20 -20.83 -8.19
N GLY A 74 9.00 -20.36 -8.49
CA GLY A 74 7.87 -20.46 -7.57
C GLY A 74 7.98 -19.59 -6.31
N SER A 75 8.91 -18.66 -6.29
CA SER A 75 9.24 -17.82 -5.12
C SER A 75 8.07 -16.97 -4.60
N GLY A 76 7.10 -16.64 -5.47
CA GLY A 76 5.91 -15.88 -5.13
C GLY A 76 6.22 -14.44 -4.69
N PRO A 77 6.77 -13.59 -5.57
CA PRO A 77 7.02 -12.19 -5.27
C PRO A 77 5.73 -11.50 -4.82
N HIS A 78 5.76 -10.88 -3.63
CA HIS A 78 4.54 -10.32 -3.01
C HIS A 78 4.62 -8.81 -2.84
N GLY A 79 5.35 -8.32 -1.85
CA GLY A 79 5.57 -6.90 -1.64
C GLY A 79 6.77 -6.39 -2.44
N ILE A 80 6.78 -5.08 -2.73
CA ILE A 80 7.83 -4.43 -3.52
C ILE A 80 8.04 -2.99 -3.04
N ASP A 81 9.28 -2.52 -3.08
CA ASP A 81 9.64 -1.14 -2.80
C ASP A 81 10.87 -0.73 -3.63
N VAL A 82 11.01 0.55 -3.93
CA VAL A 82 12.11 1.09 -4.72
C VAL A 82 13.01 1.96 -3.84
N ALA A 83 14.27 1.57 -3.75
CA ALA A 83 15.26 2.30 -2.98
C ALA A 83 15.68 3.63 -3.67
N PRO A 84 16.21 4.60 -2.91
CA PRO A 84 16.68 5.88 -3.48
C PRO A 84 17.78 5.74 -4.54
N ASP A 85 18.54 4.65 -4.53
CA ASP A 85 19.56 4.31 -5.54
C ASP A 85 18.97 3.64 -6.79
N GLY A 86 17.63 3.48 -6.85
CA GLY A 86 16.89 2.88 -7.94
C GLY A 86 16.81 1.35 -7.89
N LYS A 87 17.45 0.68 -6.93
CA LYS A 87 17.29 -0.77 -6.76
C LYS A 87 15.88 -1.12 -6.33
N VAL A 88 15.37 -2.22 -6.86
CA VAL A 88 14.01 -2.69 -6.58
C VAL A 88 14.07 -3.86 -5.62
N TRP A 89 13.48 -3.69 -4.45
CA TRP A 89 13.43 -4.71 -3.41
C TRP A 89 12.07 -5.37 -3.38
N TYR A 90 12.05 -6.69 -3.22
CA TYR A 90 10.80 -7.46 -3.13
C TYR A 90 10.88 -8.56 -2.08
N THR A 91 9.74 -9.00 -1.61
CA THR A 91 9.60 -10.18 -0.77
C THR A 91 9.22 -11.37 -1.63
N ALA A 92 9.97 -12.46 -1.59
CA ALA A 92 9.64 -13.74 -2.19
C ALA A 92 8.96 -14.61 -1.12
N GLN A 93 7.66 -14.38 -0.95
CA GLN A 93 6.88 -14.85 0.20
C GLN A 93 6.90 -16.36 0.39
N ARG A 94 6.89 -17.13 -0.70
CA ARG A 94 6.83 -18.61 -0.63
C ARG A 94 8.18 -19.26 -0.37
N SER A 95 9.26 -18.50 -0.53
CA SER A 95 10.63 -19.04 -0.44
C SER A 95 11.43 -18.48 0.72
N GLY A 96 10.86 -17.55 1.53
CA GLY A 96 11.59 -16.96 2.64
C GLY A 96 12.79 -16.11 2.19
N ILE A 97 12.63 -15.34 1.12
CA ILE A 97 13.70 -14.57 0.49
C ILE A 97 13.33 -13.09 0.40
N LEU A 98 14.31 -12.22 0.58
CA LEU A 98 14.26 -10.84 0.10
C LEU A 98 15.09 -10.76 -1.19
N GLY A 99 14.51 -10.25 -2.26
CA GLY A 99 15.19 -10.08 -3.53
C GLY A 99 15.53 -8.62 -3.82
N ARG A 100 16.64 -8.38 -4.53
CA ARG A 100 17.09 -7.07 -4.99
C ARG A 100 17.39 -7.10 -6.47
N LEU A 101 16.56 -6.46 -7.29
CA LEU A 101 16.78 -6.28 -8.72
C LEU A 101 17.58 -5.00 -8.98
N ASP A 102 18.61 -5.11 -9.79
CA ASP A 102 19.32 -3.99 -10.42
C ASP A 102 18.69 -3.65 -11.78
N PRO A 103 17.96 -2.55 -11.93
CA PRO A 103 17.33 -2.18 -13.18
C PRO A 103 18.30 -1.93 -14.34
N ALA A 104 19.55 -1.56 -14.06
CA ALA A 104 20.54 -1.27 -15.09
C ALA A 104 21.09 -2.52 -15.76
N THR A 105 21.17 -3.63 -15.02
CA THR A 105 21.75 -4.90 -15.52
C THR A 105 20.70 -6.00 -15.67
N GLY A 106 19.55 -5.88 -14.99
CA GLY A 106 18.56 -6.93 -14.85
C GLY A 106 18.96 -8.03 -13.87
N HIS A 107 20.11 -7.89 -13.19
CA HIS A 107 20.57 -8.88 -12.22
C HIS A 107 19.73 -8.84 -10.94
N ILE A 108 19.43 -10.01 -10.38
CA ILE A 108 18.70 -10.16 -9.12
C ILE A 108 19.60 -10.89 -8.11
N ASP A 109 19.86 -10.24 -6.99
CA ASP A 109 20.42 -10.87 -5.81
C ASP A 109 19.28 -11.39 -4.91
N GLU A 110 19.46 -12.56 -4.31
CA GLU A 110 18.52 -13.13 -3.35
C GLU A 110 19.19 -13.30 -1.98
N PHE A 111 18.49 -12.88 -0.92
CA PHE A 111 18.92 -12.95 0.47
C PHE A 111 17.99 -13.90 1.22
N GLU A 112 18.47 -15.10 1.53
CA GLU A 112 17.73 -16.08 2.32
C GLU A 112 17.49 -15.57 3.74
N LEU A 113 16.25 -15.67 4.21
CA LEU A 113 15.89 -15.29 5.57
C LEU A 113 16.09 -16.47 6.53
N PRO A 114 16.49 -16.20 7.79
CA PRO A 114 16.71 -17.26 8.77
C PRO A 114 15.41 -17.99 9.13
N ILE A 115 15.54 -19.21 9.68
CA ILE A 115 14.40 -19.97 10.20
C ILE A 115 13.65 -19.12 11.24
N GLY A 116 12.33 -19.07 11.12
CA GLY A 116 11.45 -18.26 11.98
C GLY A 116 10.94 -16.97 11.33
N VAL A 117 11.48 -16.59 10.15
CA VAL A 117 11.01 -15.43 9.36
C VAL A 117 10.97 -15.76 7.87
N GLN A 118 10.31 -16.86 7.52
CA GLN A 118 10.33 -17.43 6.17
C GLN A 118 9.04 -17.16 5.35
N ASN A 119 8.23 -16.20 5.77
CA ASN A 119 7.06 -15.77 5.01
C ASN A 119 7.01 -14.22 4.89
N PRO A 120 8.07 -13.61 4.32
CA PRO A 120 8.16 -12.16 4.23
C PRO A 120 7.02 -11.61 3.38
N HIS A 121 6.39 -10.52 3.87
CA HIS A 121 5.16 -10.01 3.26
C HIS A 121 5.35 -8.62 2.66
N THR A 122 5.49 -7.59 3.48
CA THR A 122 5.63 -6.20 3.03
C THR A 122 7.05 -5.72 3.29
N PRO A 123 7.84 -5.40 2.25
CA PRO A 123 9.14 -4.75 2.41
C PRO A 123 8.97 -3.24 2.54
N LEU A 124 9.92 -2.60 3.19
CA LEU A 124 10.06 -1.15 3.28
C LEU A 124 11.53 -0.77 3.28
N VAL A 125 11.95 0.00 2.30
CA VAL A 125 13.27 0.62 2.27
C VAL A 125 13.27 1.82 3.20
N PHE A 126 13.98 1.73 4.31
CA PHE A 126 14.03 2.79 5.30
C PHE A 126 15.45 2.97 5.88
N GLN A 127 15.99 4.17 5.78
CA GLN A 127 17.33 4.54 6.27
C GLN A 127 18.45 3.58 5.80
N GLY A 128 18.42 3.20 4.51
CA GLY A 128 19.42 2.32 3.89
C GLY A 128 19.30 0.85 4.29
N ARG A 129 18.24 0.45 4.96
CA ARG A 129 17.93 -0.93 5.36
C ARG A 129 16.61 -1.38 4.80
N ILE A 130 16.42 -2.69 4.77
CA ILE A 130 15.18 -3.30 4.27
C ILE A 130 14.42 -3.91 5.43
N TRP A 131 13.42 -3.18 5.89
CA TRP A 131 12.47 -3.69 6.87
C TRP A 131 11.44 -4.58 6.20
N PHE A 132 10.93 -5.57 6.90
CA PHE A 132 9.90 -6.45 6.39
C PHE A 132 9.01 -6.99 7.50
N THR A 133 7.75 -7.27 7.16
CA THR A 133 6.84 -8.04 8.00
C THR A 133 6.89 -9.50 7.58
N ASP A 134 6.68 -10.41 8.53
CA ASP A 134 6.52 -11.84 8.29
C ASP A 134 5.15 -12.29 8.80
N ALA A 135 4.21 -12.45 7.87
CA ALA A 135 2.80 -12.61 8.21
C ALA A 135 2.50 -13.92 8.95
N ASN A 136 3.12 -15.03 8.57
CA ASN A 136 2.77 -16.34 9.14
C ASN A 136 3.56 -16.69 10.41
N ASN A 137 4.69 -16.03 10.65
CA ASN A 137 5.55 -16.32 11.79
C ASN A 137 5.40 -15.30 12.93
N ASN A 138 4.40 -14.42 12.85
CA ASN A 138 4.12 -13.43 13.89
C ASN A 138 5.32 -12.52 14.16
N SER A 139 6.08 -12.17 13.12
CA SER A 139 7.38 -11.50 13.23
C SER A 139 7.52 -10.31 12.27
N TYR A 140 8.52 -9.52 12.50
CA TYR A 140 9.04 -8.49 11.60
C TYR A 140 10.55 -8.43 11.74
N GLY A 141 11.22 -7.91 10.73
CA GLY A 141 12.68 -7.91 10.74
C GLY A 141 13.27 -6.81 9.88
N VAL A 142 14.60 -6.78 9.88
CA VAL A 142 15.41 -5.86 9.10
C VAL A 142 16.61 -6.58 8.51
N LEU A 143 16.86 -6.38 7.22
CA LEU A 143 18.07 -6.79 6.51
C LEU A 143 18.98 -5.56 6.34
N ASP A 144 20.24 -5.73 6.63
CA ASP A 144 21.31 -4.81 6.24
C ASP A 144 21.86 -5.25 4.87
N PRO A 145 21.62 -4.48 3.78
CA PRO A 145 21.99 -4.92 2.44
C PRO A 145 23.49 -4.95 2.17
N ALA A 146 24.30 -4.28 3.01
CA ALA A 146 25.76 -4.27 2.85
C ALA A 146 26.44 -5.52 3.43
N THR A 147 25.85 -6.10 4.47
CA THR A 147 26.42 -7.25 5.19
C THR A 147 25.58 -8.53 5.05
N ALA A 148 24.39 -8.44 4.47
CA ALA A 148 23.35 -9.46 4.44
C ALA A 148 22.88 -9.93 5.85
N ALA A 149 23.23 -9.18 6.91
CA ALA A 149 22.82 -9.50 8.26
C ALA A 149 21.32 -9.23 8.47
N VAL A 150 20.62 -10.20 9.06
CA VAL A 150 19.20 -10.10 9.40
C VAL A 150 19.03 -10.07 10.90
N LYS A 151 18.21 -9.13 11.39
CA LYS A 151 17.65 -9.13 12.74
C LYS A 151 16.14 -9.22 12.65
N PHE A 152 15.52 -9.92 13.59
CA PHE A 152 14.05 -10.01 13.63
C PHE A 152 13.53 -10.12 15.06
N TRP A 153 12.25 -9.79 15.21
CA TRP A 153 11.53 -9.78 16.48
C TRP A 153 10.14 -10.39 16.30
N THR A 154 9.63 -10.99 17.35
CA THR A 154 8.25 -11.50 17.39
C THR A 154 7.35 -10.42 17.98
N THR A 155 6.15 -10.23 17.41
CA THR A 155 5.14 -9.33 18.00
C THR A 155 4.60 -9.93 19.30
N PRO A 156 4.28 -9.09 20.32
CA PRO A 156 3.78 -9.55 21.61
C PRO A 156 2.44 -10.29 21.53
N ILE A 157 1.55 -9.92 20.59
CA ILE A 157 0.24 -10.56 20.42
C ILE A 157 0.38 -11.83 19.57
N PRO A 158 0.16 -13.04 20.11
CA PRO A 158 0.22 -14.27 19.33
C PRO A 158 -0.79 -14.27 18.17
N GLY A 159 -0.37 -14.74 17.01
CA GLY A 159 -1.24 -14.79 15.83
C GLY A 159 -1.61 -13.43 15.26
N SER A 160 -0.81 -12.40 15.53
CA SER A 160 -1.10 -11.03 15.09
C SER A 160 -1.03 -10.81 13.59
N ILE A 161 -0.36 -11.70 12.85
CA ILE A 161 -0.20 -11.62 11.39
C ILE A 161 0.29 -10.21 10.98
N PRO A 162 1.57 -9.84 11.24
CA PRO A 162 2.13 -8.57 10.82
C PRO A 162 2.06 -8.44 9.30
N TYR A 163 1.35 -7.43 8.81
CA TYR A 163 0.96 -7.33 7.39
C TYR A 163 1.50 -6.06 6.73
N GLY A 164 0.76 -4.95 6.81
CA GLY A 164 1.20 -3.66 6.27
C GLY A 164 2.31 -3.04 7.11
N LEU A 165 3.24 -2.34 6.47
CA LEU A 165 4.38 -1.66 7.08
C LEU A 165 4.54 -0.29 6.45
N ALA A 166 4.73 0.75 7.26
CA ALA A 166 4.99 2.11 6.79
C ALA A 166 5.90 2.88 7.75
N ALA A 167 6.63 3.87 7.21
CA ALA A 167 7.42 4.80 8.00
C ALA A 167 6.59 6.03 8.39
N ALA A 168 6.83 6.56 9.58
CA ALA A 168 6.27 7.80 10.07
C ALA A 168 7.27 8.96 9.96
N PRO A 169 6.79 10.22 9.91
CA PRO A 169 7.65 11.41 9.85
C PRO A 169 8.61 11.55 11.04
N ASP A 170 8.28 10.99 12.19
CA ASP A 170 9.11 10.98 13.39
C ASP A 170 10.22 9.92 13.37
N GLY A 171 10.34 9.15 12.29
CA GLY A 171 11.32 8.10 12.11
C GLY A 171 10.92 6.75 12.69
N SER A 172 9.78 6.63 13.34
CA SER A 172 9.24 5.32 13.75
C SER A 172 8.63 4.55 12.56
N LEU A 173 8.48 3.24 12.73
CA LEU A 173 7.77 2.40 11.76
C LEU A 173 6.44 1.93 12.36
N TRP A 174 5.47 1.66 11.50
CA TRP A 174 4.17 1.18 11.91
C TRP A 174 3.79 -0.11 11.19
N ILE A 175 3.22 -1.05 11.94
CA ILE A 175 2.80 -2.37 11.45
C ILE A 175 1.29 -2.52 11.68
N ALA A 176 0.57 -2.90 10.64
CA ALA A 176 -0.81 -3.36 10.75
C ALA A 176 -0.83 -4.85 11.12
N GLN A 177 -1.54 -5.22 12.17
CA GLN A 177 -1.62 -6.60 12.67
C GLN A 177 -2.96 -7.23 12.26
N LEU A 178 -2.99 -7.82 11.05
CA LEU A 178 -4.21 -8.34 10.41
C LEU A 178 -4.91 -9.43 11.24
N GLY A 179 -4.15 -10.24 11.98
CA GLY A 179 -4.68 -11.30 12.85
C GLY A 179 -5.19 -10.79 14.20
N ALA A 180 -4.93 -9.53 14.52
CA ALA A 180 -5.34 -8.91 15.78
C ALA A 180 -5.98 -7.54 15.52
N ASN A 181 -6.72 -7.03 16.50
CA ASN A 181 -7.27 -5.67 16.45
C ASN A 181 -6.23 -4.65 16.98
N ALA A 182 -5.04 -4.61 16.39
CA ALA A 182 -3.94 -3.78 16.87
C ALA A 182 -3.09 -3.18 15.75
N LEU A 183 -2.47 -2.04 16.04
CA LEU A 183 -1.37 -1.45 15.29
C LEU A 183 -0.13 -1.46 16.17
N GLY A 184 1.04 -1.73 15.59
CA GLY A 184 2.32 -1.73 16.29
C GLY A 184 3.20 -0.57 15.85
N ARG A 185 3.76 0.20 16.79
CA ARG A 185 4.78 1.21 16.54
C ARG A 185 6.15 0.63 16.88
N VAL A 186 7.03 0.57 15.92
CA VAL A 186 8.39 0.04 16.04
C VAL A 186 9.41 1.17 16.12
N ASP A 187 10.30 1.10 17.11
CA ASP A 187 11.52 1.91 17.15
C ASP A 187 12.60 1.24 16.29
N PRO A 188 13.02 1.81 15.15
CA PRO A 188 13.99 1.17 14.27
C PRO A 188 15.41 1.09 14.85
N ALA A 189 15.73 1.85 15.89
CA ALA A 189 17.04 1.78 16.53
C ALA A 189 17.19 0.52 17.41
N THR A 190 16.12 0.12 18.08
CA THR A 190 16.11 -1.02 19.01
C THR A 190 15.37 -2.24 18.47
N GLY A 191 14.44 -2.03 17.54
CA GLY A 191 13.48 -3.03 17.08
C GLY A 191 12.32 -3.27 18.04
N SER A 192 12.22 -2.51 19.16
CA SER A 192 11.13 -2.68 20.10
C SER A 192 9.79 -2.20 19.51
N ILE A 193 8.70 -2.90 19.82
CA ILE A 193 7.35 -2.58 19.38
C ILE A 193 6.47 -2.15 20.56
N THR A 194 5.68 -1.09 20.35
CA THR A 194 4.59 -0.67 21.24
C THR A 194 3.28 -0.89 20.52
N GLU A 195 2.34 -1.60 21.16
CA GLU A 195 1.07 -1.95 20.55
C GLU A 195 -0.06 -1.01 20.96
N PHE A 196 -0.91 -0.68 20.00
CA PHE A 196 -2.10 0.14 20.13
C PHE A 196 -3.32 -0.73 19.78
N THR A 197 -4.05 -1.17 20.80
CA THR A 197 -5.28 -1.94 20.60
C THR A 197 -6.37 -1.02 20.03
N LEU A 198 -6.98 -1.46 18.93
CA LEU A 198 -8.11 -0.77 18.32
C LEU A 198 -9.40 -1.04 19.13
N PRO A 199 -10.33 -0.08 19.20
CA PRO A 199 -11.51 -0.19 20.07
C PRO A 199 -12.47 -1.30 19.65
N ALA A 200 -12.50 -1.67 18.37
CA ALA A 200 -13.38 -2.72 17.87
C ALA A 200 -12.69 -4.09 17.91
N PRO A 201 -13.16 -5.06 18.68
CA PRO A 201 -12.52 -6.38 18.79
C PRO A 201 -12.45 -7.15 17.47
N GLY A 202 -13.38 -6.85 16.53
CA GLY A 202 -13.40 -7.43 15.21
C GLY A 202 -12.57 -6.71 14.16
N ALA A 203 -11.88 -5.63 14.53
CA ALA A 203 -11.00 -4.92 13.60
C ALA A 203 -9.87 -5.82 13.11
N ARG A 204 -9.58 -5.71 11.83
CA ARG A 204 -8.49 -6.45 11.15
C ARG A 204 -7.74 -5.48 10.25
N PRO A 205 -6.86 -4.63 10.85
CA PRO A 205 -6.09 -3.65 10.11
C PRO A 205 -5.18 -4.37 9.13
N ARG A 206 -5.28 -4.03 7.85
CA ARG A 206 -4.55 -4.74 6.82
C ARG A 206 -3.36 -3.98 6.30
N ARG A 207 -3.58 -2.76 5.82
CA ARG A 207 -2.51 -1.85 5.39
C ARG A 207 -2.66 -0.51 6.06
N LEU A 208 -1.59 0.24 6.09
CA LEU A 208 -1.56 1.55 6.74
C LEU A 208 -0.62 2.53 6.04
N VAL A 209 -0.87 3.81 6.27
CA VAL A 209 0.01 4.91 5.94
C VAL A 209 0.04 5.90 7.10
N VAL A 210 1.10 6.69 7.22
CA VAL A 210 1.21 7.74 8.22
C VAL A 210 1.28 9.08 7.52
N ASP A 211 0.41 10.02 7.91
CA ASP A 211 0.42 11.37 7.34
C ASP A 211 1.49 12.27 7.97
N GLY A 212 1.61 13.51 7.43
CA GLY A 212 2.60 14.48 7.90
C GLY A 212 2.41 14.93 9.35
N GLU A 213 1.23 14.73 9.93
CA GLU A 213 0.88 15.07 11.32
C GLU A 213 1.10 13.88 12.27
N GLY A 214 1.51 12.72 11.73
CA GLY A 214 1.73 11.49 12.48
C GLY A 214 0.46 10.68 12.76
N THR A 215 -0.66 11.01 12.12
CA THR A 215 -1.87 10.17 12.20
C THR A 215 -1.66 8.90 11.38
N VAL A 216 -1.96 7.76 11.99
CA VAL A 216 -1.85 6.45 11.35
C VAL A 216 -3.21 6.06 10.77
N TRP A 217 -3.30 6.11 9.44
CA TRP A 217 -4.48 5.71 8.69
C TRP A 217 -4.38 4.23 8.31
N TYR A 218 -5.46 3.47 8.48
CA TYR A 218 -5.47 2.04 8.20
C TYR A 218 -6.76 1.58 7.55
N THR A 219 -6.68 0.54 6.74
CA THR A 219 -7.84 -0.17 6.20
C THR A 219 -8.24 -1.30 7.14
N ASP A 220 -9.49 -1.31 7.58
CA ASP A 220 -10.07 -2.45 8.31
C ASP A 220 -10.81 -3.35 7.32
N PHE A 221 -10.08 -4.33 6.83
CA PHE A 221 -10.56 -5.24 5.79
C PHE A 221 -11.81 -6.04 6.20
N ALA A 222 -11.86 -6.51 7.43
CA ALA A 222 -12.94 -7.39 7.89
C ALA A 222 -14.25 -6.64 8.11
N ARG A 223 -14.19 -5.41 8.59
CA ARG A 223 -15.37 -4.63 8.96
C ARG A 223 -15.80 -3.64 7.87
N GLY A 224 -14.94 -3.38 6.86
CA GLY A 224 -15.21 -2.41 5.80
C GLY A 224 -15.08 -0.95 6.26
N TYR A 225 -14.04 -0.63 7.03
CA TYR A 225 -13.81 0.72 7.54
C TYR A 225 -12.45 1.28 7.11
N LEU A 226 -12.39 2.60 6.97
CA LEU A 226 -11.17 3.38 7.08
C LEU A 226 -11.03 3.83 8.52
N GLY A 227 -9.86 3.61 9.13
CA GLY A 227 -9.57 4.04 10.48
C GLY A 227 -8.41 5.02 10.55
N ALA A 228 -8.38 5.83 11.60
CA ALA A 228 -7.31 6.77 11.92
C ALA A 228 -6.99 6.72 13.42
N LEU A 229 -5.73 6.41 13.74
CA LEU A 229 -5.19 6.47 15.10
C LEU A 229 -4.33 7.74 15.26
N THR A 230 -4.60 8.53 16.29
CA THR A 230 -3.70 9.61 16.75
C THR A 230 -2.82 9.07 17.89
N PRO A 231 -1.55 8.74 17.63
CA PRO A 231 -0.72 8.02 18.61
C PRO A 231 -0.51 8.75 19.94
N ALA A 232 -0.40 10.09 19.88
CA ALA A 232 -0.17 10.93 21.07
C ALA A 232 -1.30 10.84 22.12
N THR A 233 -2.52 10.53 21.68
CA THR A 233 -3.70 10.47 22.58
C THR A 233 -4.31 9.08 22.65
N GLY A 234 -3.91 8.16 21.76
CA GLY A 234 -4.55 6.85 21.59
C GLY A 234 -5.94 6.92 20.97
N ARG A 235 -6.39 8.11 20.51
CA ARG A 235 -7.73 8.29 19.95
C ARG A 235 -7.81 7.61 18.58
N VAL A 236 -8.85 6.79 18.40
CA VAL A 236 -9.21 6.17 17.13
C VAL A 236 -10.51 6.77 16.60
N ARG A 237 -10.54 7.05 15.31
CA ARG A 237 -11.73 7.42 14.54
C ARG A 237 -11.90 6.43 13.41
N GLU A 238 -13.14 6.13 13.07
CA GLU A 238 -13.45 5.15 12.02
C GLU A 238 -14.60 5.65 11.15
N TRP A 239 -14.50 5.44 9.85
CA TRP A 239 -15.53 5.75 8.85
C TRP A 239 -15.87 4.49 8.08
N ARG A 240 -17.16 4.16 8.02
CA ARG A 240 -17.62 3.05 7.19
C ARG A 240 -17.34 3.38 5.73
N SER A 241 -16.80 2.42 5.00
CA SER A 241 -16.56 2.57 3.56
C SER A 241 -17.88 2.66 2.78
N VAL A 242 -17.79 3.04 1.51
CA VAL A 242 -18.95 3.41 0.69
C VAL A 242 -19.86 2.21 0.42
N SER A 243 -19.28 1.03 0.18
CA SER A 243 -20.04 -0.17 -0.15
C SER A 243 -20.23 -1.09 1.05
N GLU A 244 -21.28 -1.87 1.03
CA GLU A 244 -21.62 -2.82 2.10
C GLU A 244 -20.56 -3.92 2.28
N HIS A 245 -20.00 -4.43 1.18
CA HIS A 245 -18.96 -5.46 1.16
C HIS A 245 -17.64 -4.91 0.60
N ALA A 246 -17.23 -3.78 1.12
CA ALA A 246 -16.08 -3.02 0.62
C ALA A 246 -14.77 -3.81 0.62
N GLY A 247 -14.43 -4.46 1.73
CA GLY A 247 -13.15 -5.14 1.92
C GLY A 247 -11.94 -4.25 1.60
N PRO A 248 -11.79 -3.08 2.27
CA PRO A 248 -10.72 -2.13 1.96
C PRO A 248 -9.35 -2.77 2.20
N TYR A 249 -8.46 -2.68 1.20
CA TYR A 249 -7.20 -3.40 1.23
C TYR A 249 -5.99 -2.46 1.15
N GLY A 250 -5.63 -2.00 -0.05
CA GLY A 250 -4.54 -1.05 -0.26
C GLY A 250 -4.90 0.34 0.27
N ILE A 251 -3.90 1.09 0.72
CA ILE A 251 -4.08 2.46 1.20
C ILE A 251 -2.87 3.31 0.85
N ALA A 252 -3.09 4.57 0.51
CA ALA A 252 -2.03 5.53 0.26
C ALA A 252 -2.45 6.96 0.63
N LEU A 253 -1.49 7.77 1.03
CA LEU A 253 -1.65 9.21 1.14
C LEU A 253 -1.37 9.84 -0.23
N GLY A 254 -2.42 10.34 -0.88
CA GLY A 254 -2.33 10.99 -2.18
C GLY A 254 -1.57 12.32 -2.13
N PRO A 255 -1.03 12.80 -3.27
CA PRO A 255 -0.42 14.13 -3.38
C PRO A 255 -1.44 15.27 -3.32
N ASP A 256 -2.73 14.96 -3.31
CA ASP A 256 -3.87 15.85 -3.08
C ASP A 256 -4.25 15.97 -1.59
N GLY A 257 -3.50 15.30 -0.71
CA GLY A 257 -3.76 15.27 0.73
C GLY A 257 -4.90 14.37 1.16
N ARG A 258 -5.48 13.60 0.23
CA ARG A 258 -6.53 12.63 0.52
C ARG A 258 -5.96 11.27 0.87
N ILE A 259 -6.75 10.49 1.61
CA ILE A 259 -6.46 9.07 1.85
C ILE A 259 -7.16 8.26 0.76
N TRP A 260 -6.35 7.66 -0.08
CA TRP A 260 -6.80 6.77 -1.15
C TRP A 260 -6.77 5.33 -0.70
N TYR A 261 -7.85 4.60 -0.92
CA TYR A 261 -7.90 3.16 -0.66
C TYR A 261 -8.83 2.47 -1.67
N ASP A 262 -8.66 1.17 -1.85
CA ASP A 262 -9.54 0.37 -2.70
C ASP A 262 -10.62 -0.32 -1.88
N GLU A 263 -11.72 -0.60 -2.54
CA GLU A 263 -12.71 -1.59 -2.11
C GLU A 263 -12.55 -2.84 -2.98
N SER A 264 -11.73 -3.80 -2.52
CA SER A 264 -11.38 -4.98 -3.31
C SER A 264 -12.57 -5.86 -3.71
N GLY A 265 -13.68 -5.76 -2.99
CA GLY A 265 -14.93 -6.48 -3.30
C GLY A 265 -15.79 -5.84 -4.39
N THR A 266 -15.54 -4.58 -4.79
CA THR A 266 -16.47 -3.80 -5.61
C THR A 266 -15.87 -3.19 -6.87
N GLY A 267 -14.55 -3.19 -7.00
CA GLY A 267 -13.84 -2.52 -8.10
C GLY A 267 -13.91 -1.00 -8.03
N LEU A 268 -14.00 -0.45 -6.82
CA LEU A 268 -13.96 0.98 -6.55
C LEU A 268 -12.64 1.38 -5.90
N MET A 269 -12.16 2.56 -6.26
CA MET A 269 -11.21 3.34 -5.48
C MET A 269 -11.97 4.42 -4.72
N VAL A 270 -11.59 4.68 -3.49
CA VAL A 270 -12.18 5.71 -2.64
C VAL A 270 -11.12 6.74 -2.29
N ALA A 271 -11.45 8.02 -2.45
CA ALA A 271 -10.65 9.16 -2.04
C ALA A 271 -11.33 9.85 -0.85
N PHE A 272 -10.84 9.60 0.35
CA PHE A 272 -11.33 10.23 1.58
C PHE A 272 -10.60 11.54 1.84
N ASP A 273 -11.34 12.61 2.03
CA ASP A 273 -10.81 13.91 2.45
C ASP A 273 -10.85 14.03 3.99
N PRO A 274 -9.70 14.04 4.68
CA PRO A 274 -9.65 14.11 6.14
C PRO A 274 -10.25 15.40 6.74
N ARG A 275 -10.33 16.46 5.97
CA ARG A 275 -10.83 17.78 6.44
C ARG A 275 -12.35 17.85 6.42
N SER A 276 -12.95 17.41 5.32
CA SER A 276 -14.41 17.46 5.12
C SER A 276 -15.10 16.13 5.45
N GLU A 277 -14.34 15.05 5.66
CA GLU A 277 -14.80 13.67 5.88
C GLU A 277 -15.65 13.11 4.71
N ARG A 278 -15.49 13.69 3.53
CA ARG A 278 -16.19 13.23 2.32
C ARG A 278 -15.40 12.13 1.64
N MET A 279 -16.14 11.18 1.07
CA MET A 279 -15.64 10.11 0.23
C MET A 279 -16.10 10.34 -1.21
N ASP A 280 -15.13 10.50 -2.11
CA ASP A 280 -15.37 10.46 -3.55
C ASP A 280 -14.96 9.08 -4.07
N THR A 281 -15.63 8.58 -5.11
CA THR A 281 -15.36 7.25 -5.66
C THR A 281 -14.92 7.31 -7.11
N VAL A 282 -14.02 6.39 -7.48
CA VAL A 282 -13.54 6.20 -8.84
C VAL A 282 -13.75 4.73 -9.22
N ARG A 283 -14.55 4.48 -10.25
CA ARG A 283 -14.76 3.11 -10.72
C ARG A 283 -13.63 2.66 -11.64
N ILE A 284 -13.10 1.49 -11.39
CA ILE A 284 -12.13 0.84 -12.27
C ILE A 284 -12.88 0.33 -13.51
N PRO A 285 -12.46 0.70 -14.74
CA PRO A 285 -13.22 0.42 -15.96
C PRO A 285 -13.45 -1.07 -16.24
N THR A 286 -12.38 -1.89 -16.10
CA THR A 286 -12.50 -3.32 -16.38
C THR A 286 -13.19 -4.04 -15.21
N ALA A 287 -14.35 -4.64 -15.50
CA ALA A 287 -15.09 -5.41 -14.51
C ALA A 287 -14.29 -6.62 -13.99
N GLY A 288 -14.46 -6.96 -12.73
CA GLY A 288 -13.72 -8.04 -12.07
C GLY A 288 -12.30 -7.67 -11.64
N SER A 289 -11.90 -6.40 -11.78
CA SER A 289 -10.63 -5.92 -11.25
C SER A 289 -10.63 -5.97 -9.73
N VAL A 290 -9.63 -6.68 -9.18
CA VAL A 290 -9.38 -6.76 -7.75
C VAL A 290 -8.06 -6.05 -7.48
N VAL A 291 -8.11 -4.92 -6.79
CA VAL A 291 -6.89 -4.20 -6.38
C VAL A 291 -6.26 -4.93 -5.20
N ARG A 292 -4.95 -5.15 -5.28
CA ARG A 292 -4.19 -5.77 -4.18
C ARG A 292 -3.39 -4.75 -3.40
N ASN A 293 -2.80 -3.81 -4.08
CA ASN A 293 -2.12 -2.69 -3.44
C ASN A 293 -2.06 -1.49 -4.37
N ILE A 294 -1.69 -0.36 -3.80
CA ILE A 294 -1.61 0.92 -4.49
C ILE A 294 -0.27 1.59 -4.19
N ALA A 295 0.26 2.32 -5.17
CA ALA A 295 1.45 3.13 -5.03
C ALA A 295 1.19 4.56 -5.51
N VAL A 296 2.00 5.52 -5.05
CA VAL A 296 1.83 6.94 -5.35
C VAL A 296 3.06 7.51 -6.05
N ASP A 297 2.87 8.04 -7.24
CA ASP A 297 3.80 8.97 -7.86
C ASP A 297 3.46 10.40 -7.45
N ARG A 298 4.12 10.89 -6.41
CA ARG A 298 3.86 12.24 -5.88
C ARG A 298 4.24 13.32 -6.86
N THR A 299 5.34 13.12 -7.60
CA THR A 299 5.88 14.09 -8.55
C THR A 299 4.96 14.27 -9.75
N ARG A 300 4.41 13.17 -10.28
CA ARG A 300 3.53 13.18 -11.45
C ARG A 300 2.05 13.17 -11.09
N ARG A 301 1.73 13.21 -9.78
CA ARG A 301 0.37 13.22 -9.21
C ARG A 301 -0.48 12.06 -9.70
N ARG A 302 0.04 10.83 -9.56
CA ARG A 302 -0.62 9.61 -10.00
C ARG A 302 -0.77 8.60 -8.88
N ILE A 303 -1.86 7.84 -8.93
CA ILE A 303 -2.07 6.64 -8.10
C ILE A 303 -1.97 5.43 -9.03
N TRP A 304 -1.14 4.48 -8.67
CA TRP A 304 -0.92 3.23 -9.39
C TRP A 304 -1.57 2.06 -8.66
N LEU A 305 -2.21 1.18 -9.42
CA LEU A 305 -3.01 0.06 -8.93
C LEU A 305 -2.49 -1.25 -9.50
N ALA A 306 -2.41 -2.30 -8.69
CA ALA A 306 -2.22 -3.67 -9.16
C ALA A 306 -3.59 -4.35 -9.25
N LEU A 307 -4.06 -4.63 -10.46
CA LEU A 307 -5.37 -5.17 -10.77
C LEU A 307 -5.28 -6.69 -11.00
N SER A 308 -5.11 -7.45 -9.92
CA SER A 308 -4.81 -8.89 -9.97
C SER A 308 -5.92 -9.73 -10.61
N GLY A 309 -7.19 -9.32 -10.47
CA GLY A 309 -8.33 -10.05 -11.03
C GLY A 309 -8.37 -10.04 -12.56
N THR A 310 -7.72 -9.06 -13.20
CA THR A 310 -7.77 -8.86 -14.66
C THR A 310 -6.40 -8.78 -15.32
N GLY A 311 -5.33 -8.99 -14.55
CA GLY A 311 -3.96 -9.00 -15.07
C GLY A 311 -3.53 -7.66 -15.65
N ARG A 312 -3.83 -6.56 -14.97
CA ARG A 312 -3.54 -5.20 -15.42
C ARG A 312 -2.85 -4.37 -14.34
N LEU A 313 -2.22 -3.29 -14.76
CA LEU A 313 -1.93 -2.16 -13.91
C LEU A 313 -2.93 -1.04 -14.21
N GLY A 314 -3.36 -0.32 -13.20
CA GLY A 314 -4.22 0.84 -13.31
C GLY A 314 -3.47 2.12 -12.94
N GLU A 315 -3.80 3.22 -13.61
CA GLU A 315 -3.31 4.57 -13.33
C GLU A 315 -4.50 5.49 -13.10
N ILE A 316 -4.50 6.22 -12.00
CA ILE A 316 -5.43 7.32 -11.76
C ILE A 316 -4.63 8.61 -11.83
N GLN A 317 -4.92 9.46 -12.82
CA GLN A 317 -4.34 10.79 -12.91
C GLN A 317 -5.13 11.73 -11.99
N LEU A 318 -4.43 12.37 -11.07
CA LEU A 318 -5.02 13.40 -10.21
C LEU A 318 -4.88 14.76 -10.88
N GLY A 319 -5.94 15.54 -10.87
CA GLY A 319 -5.95 16.90 -11.39
C GLY A 319 -4.92 17.82 -10.72
N GLN A 320 -4.62 18.94 -11.39
CA GLN A 320 -3.71 19.97 -10.87
C GLN A 320 -4.29 20.67 -9.64
#